data_d43e0483ebe3af4e36c76b536353ddda
#
_entry.id   d43e0483ebe3af4e36c76b536353ddda
#
_cell.length_a   1.000
_cell.length_b   1.000
_cell.length_c   1.000
_cell.angle_alpha   90.00
_cell.angle_beta   90.00
_cell.angle_gamma   90.00
#
_symmetry.space_group_name_H-M   'P 1'
#
loop_
_entity.id
_entity.type
_entity.pdbx_description
1 polymer ?
#
loop_
_entity_poly.entity_id
_entity_poly.type
_entity_poly.pdbx_seq_one_letter_code
_entity_poly.pdbx_strand_id
1 'polypeptide(L)'
;MNKICVYAICKNESQFVDRWVDSMQEADEIVVVDTGSTDDTVEKLKARGCRVEIKTWASWRFDEPRNYAMSLASEDCNIFISTDLDEVLEPGWADVLRAEWIDGKHTRAQYKYAWSHAENGEPARVFYYDKIHDKNWKWKYPVHELLTRNDKCEYDIEETLNLFDKIYLHHYPDRTKSRGSYLKLLELRVKENPTNDSYGKLYLAHEYYYRRQYYTCTEFIAKDLLYDKHLYTNMELANIYLFLGDAYREMGKRESAVAAWISAIQIDKTYREPYLRLAAAANNNKQYYLAIGYVKEALASSIRRYSWLEQDNSWNAEPYDILSISYYYLGDYEKSFANISKALHLSSMDDTRLKQNLDYIQNKFLN
;
A
#
# COMPACT_ATOMS: atom_id res chain seq x y z
N MET A 1 32.99 5.26 -9.16
CA MET A 1 32.25 4.90 -7.93
C MET A 1 30.84 5.42 -8.10
N ASN A 2 29.84 4.62 -7.78
CA ASN A 2 28.44 5.06 -7.86
C ASN A 2 28.20 6.22 -6.91
N LYS A 3 27.61 7.31 -7.42
CA LYS A 3 27.17 8.47 -6.64
C LYS A 3 25.67 8.48 -6.50
N ILE A 4 25.22 8.68 -5.27
CA ILE A 4 23.82 8.56 -4.87
C ILE A 4 23.27 9.93 -4.49
N CYS A 5 22.19 10.35 -5.15
CA CYS A 5 21.40 11.51 -4.78
C CYS A 5 20.06 11.06 -4.17
N VAL A 6 19.79 11.48 -2.94
CA VAL A 6 18.44 11.43 -2.37
C VAL A 6 17.72 12.73 -2.69
N TYR A 7 16.50 12.64 -3.24
CA TYR A 7 15.69 13.81 -3.52
C TYR A 7 14.28 13.68 -2.96
N ALA A 8 13.74 14.79 -2.47
CA ALA A 8 12.43 14.84 -1.82
C ALA A 8 11.66 16.11 -2.21
N ILE A 9 10.37 16.06 -2.02
CA ILE A 9 9.49 17.24 -1.97
C ILE A 9 8.90 17.35 -0.56
N CYS A 10 8.70 18.57 -0.06
CA CYS A 10 8.13 18.75 1.27
C CYS A 10 7.18 19.95 1.34
N LYS A 11 6.34 19.95 2.36
CA LYS A 11 5.55 21.10 2.82
C LYS A 11 5.09 20.88 4.26
N ASN A 12 5.57 21.76 5.18
CA ASN A 12 5.24 21.69 6.60
C ASN A 12 5.56 20.31 7.21
N GLU A 13 6.84 19.92 7.13
CA GLU A 13 7.36 18.62 7.55
C GLU A 13 8.41 18.74 8.67
N SER A 14 8.45 19.88 9.36
CA SER A 14 9.48 20.22 10.35
C SER A 14 9.74 19.11 11.38
N GLN A 15 8.69 18.41 11.81
CA GLN A 15 8.77 17.32 12.79
C GLN A 15 9.53 16.09 12.30
N PHE A 16 9.68 15.91 10.98
CA PHE A 16 10.32 14.74 10.40
C PHE A 16 11.76 14.99 9.96
N VAL A 17 12.15 16.27 9.79
CA VAL A 17 13.44 16.66 9.18
C VAL A 17 14.62 15.95 9.82
N ASP A 18 14.74 15.99 11.15
CA ASP A 18 15.93 15.45 11.81
C ASP A 18 16.08 13.93 11.60
N ARG A 19 15.01 13.18 11.84
CA ARG A 19 15.01 11.73 11.64
C ARG A 19 15.24 11.34 10.18
N TRP A 20 14.61 12.07 9.26
CA TRP A 20 14.75 11.82 7.83
C TRP A 20 16.18 12.08 7.38
N VAL A 21 16.76 13.25 7.71
CA VAL A 21 18.14 13.58 7.34
C VAL A 21 19.12 12.58 7.95
N ASP A 22 18.95 12.17 9.23
CA ASP A 22 19.80 11.17 9.87
C ASP A 22 19.84 9.87 9.06
N SER A 23 18.72 9.42 8.51
CA SER A 23 18.65 8.19 7.72
C SER A 23 19.18 8.36 6.29
N MET A 24 19.24 9.58 5.75
CA MET A 24 19.66 9.85 4.36
C MET A 24 21.12 10.31 4.25
N GLN A 25 21.84 10.50 5.38
CA GLN A 25 23.23 11.01 5.40
C GLN A 25 24.25 10.13 4.66
N GLU A 26 23.91 8.87 4.37
CA GLU A 26 24.77 7.98 3.59
C GLU A 26 24.82 8.34 2.09
N ALA A 27 23.92 9.20 1.62
CA ALA A 27 23.92 9.72 0.25
C ALA A 27 25.09 10.70 0.01
N ASP A 28 25.51 10.81 -1.24
CA ASP A 28 26.52 11.81 -1.65
C ASP A 28 25.92 13.21 -1.78
N GLU A 29 24.60 13.30 -2.08
CA GLU A 29 23.86 14.54 -2.18
C GLU A 29 22.41 14.36 -1.69
N ILE A 30 21.89 15.37 -0.97
CA ILE A 30 20.50 15.44 -0.55
C ILE A 30 19.88 16.72 -1.11
N VAL A 31 18.85 16.58 -1.96
CA VAL A 31 18.14 17.67 -2.62
C VAL A 31 16.68 17.68 -2.19
N VAL A 32 16.20 18.82 -1.71
CA VAL A 32 14.81 18.97 -1.29
C VAL A 32 14.16 20.15 -1.99
N VAL A 33 12.97 19.93 -2.55
CA VAL A 33 12.14 21.02 -3.05
C VAL A 33 11.01 21.28 -2.06
N ASP A 34 11.08 22.44 -1.41
CA ASP A 34 10.00 22.93 -0.57
C ASP A 34 8.91 23.57 -1.41
N THR A 35 7.69 23.12 -1.22
CA THR A 35 6.52 23.52 -2.03
C THR A 35 5.67 24.61 -1.36
N GLY A 36 6.26 25.34 -0.41
CA GLY A 36 5.66 26.46 0.29
C GLY A 36 5.32 26.15 1.75
N SER A 37 6.32 25.70 2.52
CA SER A 37 6.24 25.57 3.98
C SER A 37 6.07 26.92 4.65
N THR A 38 5.38 26.92 5.78
CA THR A 38 5.16 28.08 6.65
C THR A 38 5.68 27.86 8.06
N ASP A 39 6.21 26.68 8.32
CA ASP A 39 6.91 26.28 9.54
C ASP A 39 8.44 26.34 9.33
N ASP A 40 9.23 25.86 10.29
CA ASP A 40 10.70 25.87 10.25
C ASP A 40 11.32 24.69 9.43
N THR A 41 10.57 24.04 8.55
CA THR A 41 11.04 22.93 7.71
C THR A 41 12.27 23.33 6.90
N VAL A 42 12.22 24.47 6.20
CA VAL A 42 13.29 24.93 5.32
C VAL A 42 14.57 25.26 6.10
N GLU A 43 14.43 25.98 7.21
CA GLU A 43 15.52 26.35 8.11
C GLU A 43 16.25 25.10 8.64
N LYS A 44 15.51 24.12 9.10
CA LYS A 44 16.07 22.86 9.61
C LYS A 44 16.80 22.08 8.54
N LEU A 45 16.19 21.89 7.37
CA LEU A 45 16.83 21.18 6.25
C LEU A 45 18.16 21.84 5.86
N LYS A 46 18.22 23.18 5.73
CA LYS A 46 19.43 23.91 5.43
C LYS A 46 20.48 23.78 6.52
N ALA A 47 20.08 23.87 7.79
CA ALA A 47 20.97 23.68 8.93
C ALA A 47 21.59 22.28 9.00
N ARG A 48 20.90 21.26 8.43
CA ARG A 48 21.38 19.88 8.31
C ARG A 48 22.18 19.63 7.03
N GLY A 49 22.49 20.66 6.23
CA GLY A 49 23.32 20.56 5.03
C GLY A 49 22.59 20.11 3.77
N CYS A 50 21.27 20.01 3.78
CA CYS A 50 20.51 19.69 2.57
C CYS A 50 20.52 20.87 1.59
N ARG A 51 20.60 20.56 0.29
CA ARG A 51 20.35 21.55 -0.78
C ARG A 51 18.85 21.75 -0.90
N VAL A 52 18.36 22.94 -0.51
CA VAL A 52 16.92 23.25 -0.50
C VAL A 52 16.59 24.32 -1.52
N GLU A 53 15.68 24.01 -2.41
CA GLU A 53 15.06 24.97 -3.36
C GLU A 53 13.60 25.20 -2.97
N ILE A 54 13.14 26.46 -2.99
CA ILE A 54 11.75 26.82 -2.69
C ILE A 54 11.05 27.14 -4.00
N LYS A 55 10.00 26.36 -4.30
CA LYS A 55 9.20 26.55 -5.51
C LYS A 55 7.76 26.14 -5.30
N THR A 56 6.83 26.95 -5.79
CA THR A 56 5.39 26.70 -5.75
C THR A 56 4.84 26.49 -7.15
N TRP A 57 3.73 25.76 -7.25
CA TRP A 57 3.03 25.45 -8.49
C TRP A 57 1.63 26.06 -8.47
N ALA A 58 1.19 26.65 -9.59
CA ALA A 58 -0.14 27.23 -9.73
C ALA A 58 -1.25 26.18 -9.63
N SER A 59 -1.00 24.99 -10.14
CA SER A 59 -1.87 23.82 -10.00
C SER A 59 -1.09 22.69 -9.37
N TRP A 60 -1.59 22.14 -8.26
CA TRP A 60 -0.90 21.09 -7.53
C TRP A 60 -1.02 19.75 -8.24
N ARG A 61 0.14 19.11 -8.38
CA ARG A 61 0.31 17.71 -8.77
C ARG A 61 1.67 17.22 -8.22
N PHE A 62 1.80 15.93 -7.95
CA PHE A 62 3.00 15.41 -7.29
C PHE A 62 4.17 15.15 -8.25
N ASP A 63 3.91 14.75 -9.48
CA ASP A 63 4.92 14.38 -10.47
C ASP A 63 5.82 15.57 -10.88
N GLU A 64 5.27 16.76 -11.06
CA GLU A 64 6.06 17.92 -11.47
C GLU A 64 7.09 18.35 -10.42
N PRO A 65 6.75 18.55 -9.13
CA PRO A 65 7.73 18.84 -8.10
C PRO A 65 8.80 17.76 -7.93
N ARG A 66 8.44 16.45 -8.03
CA ARG A 66 9.42 15.37 -7.93
C ARG A 66 10.39 15.37 -9.11
N ASN A 67 9.90 15.55 -10.33
CA ASN A 67 10.78 15.70 -11.50
C ASN A 67 11.68 16.93 -11.40
N TYR A 68 11.16 18.03 -10.87
CA TYR A 68 11.97 19.22 -10.63
C TYR A 68 13.05 18.97 -9.56
N ALA A 69 12.72 18.34 -8.44
CA ALA A 69 13.68 17.99 -7.40
C ALA A 69 14.80 17.10 -7.96
N MET A 70 14.45 16.06 -8.72
CA MET A 70 15.42 15.20 -9.40
C MET A 70 16.32 15.98 -10.36
N SER A 71 15.79 16.96 -11.09
CA SER A 71 16.58 17.76 -12.06
C SER A 71 17.61 18.67 -11.42
N LEU A 72 17.56 18.89 -10.11
CA LEU A 72 18.51 19.71 -9.37
C LEU A 72 19.76 18.90 -8.91
N ALA A 73 19.70 17.57 -9.01
CA ALA A 73 20.84 16.73 -8.63
C ALA A 73 22.09 17.00 -9.49
N SER A 74 23.23 16.78 -8.92
CA SER A 74 24.53 16.96 -9.62
C SER A 74 24.64 15.99 -10.80
N GLU A 75 25.27 16.43 -11.90
CA GLU A 75 25.37 15.67 -13.16
C GLU A 75 26.12 14.34 -13.01
N ASP A 76 26.98 14.22 -12.01
CA ASP A 76 27.78 13.03 -11.73
C ASP A 76 27.05 11.99 -10.86
N CYS A 77 25.85 12.27 -10.39
CA CYS A 77 24.98 11.29 -9.74
C CYS A 77 24.41 10.32 -10.77
N ASN A 78 24.52 9.02 -10.47
CA ASN A 78 23.99 7.95 -11.33
C ASN A 78 22.93 7.06 -10.66
N ILE A 79 22.74 7.19 -9.35
CA ILE A 79 21.69 6.55 -8.59
C ILE A 79 20.85 7.64 -7.91
N PHE A 80 19.54 7.56 -8.10
CA PHE A 80 18.56 8.51 -7.56
C PHE A 80 17.60 7.78 -6.64
N ILE A 81 17.31 8.35 -5.47
CA ILE A 81 16.36 7.80 -4.52
C ILE A 81 15.34 8.88 -4.20
N SER A 82 14.06 8.61 -4.50
CA SER A 82 12.97 9.48 -4.07
C SER A 82 12.42 9.00 -2.75
N THR A 83 12.36 9.89 -1.75
CA THR A 83 11.71 9.63 -0.47
C THR A 83 10.83 10.79 -0.06
N ASP A 84 9.87 10.53 0.83
CA ASP A 84 9.13 11.56 1.54
C ASP A 84 9.76 11.77 2.92
N LEU A 85 9.58 12.93 3.56
CA LEU A 85 10.26 13.24 4.83
C LEU A 85 9.77 12.38 6.01
N ASP A 86 8.65 11.72 5.85
CA ASP A 86 8.11 10.75 6.81
C ASP A 86 8.58 9.30 6.56
N GLU A 87 9.54 9.11 5.64
CA GLU A 87 10.17 7.83 5.32
C GLU A 87 11.59 7.75 5.90
N VAL A 88 12.01 6.56 6.34
CA VAL A 88 13.31 6.31 7.00
C VAL A 88 13.93 5.04 6.44
N LEU A 89 15.13 5.13 5.87
CA LEU A 89 15.94 3.97 5.46
C LEU A 89 16.71 3.40 6.65
N GLU A 90 16.79 2.08 6.74
CA GLU A 90 17.69 1.40 7.68
C GLU A 90 19.16 1.65 7.32
N PRO A 91 20.07 1.77 8.29
CA PRO A 91 21.50 2.07 8.02
C PRO A 91 22.17 1.01 7.13
N GLY A 92 23.17 1.46 6.34
CA GLY A 92 23.96 0.60 5.44
C GLY A 92 23.40 0.48 4.03
N TRP A 93 22.29 1.14 3.72
CA TRP A 93 21.63 1.08 2.42
C TRP A 93 22.51 1.61 1.27
N ALA A 94 23.31 2.63 1.52
CA ALA A 94 24.15 3.22 0.49
C ALA A 94 25.33 2.32 0.12
N ASP A 95 25.93 1.62 1.09
CA ASP A 95 26.98 0.64 0.82
C ASP A 95 26.45 -0.53 0.02
N VAL A 96 25.23 -0.99 0.32
CA VAL A 96 24.53 -2.03 -0.47
C VAL A 96 24.36 -1.55 -1.91
N LEU A 97 23.85 -0.33 -2.13
CA LEU A 97 23.68 0.21 -3.48
C LEU A 97 25.00 0.38 -4.21
N ARG A 98 26.04 0.92 -3.56
CA ARG A 98 27.36 1.06 -4.18
C ARG A 98 27.98 -0.27 -4.59
N ALA A 99 27.75 -1.33 -3.81
CA ALA A 99 28.27 -2.66 -4.08
C ALA A 99 27.50 -3.42 -5.17
N GLU A 100 26.16 -3.32 -5.17
CA GLU A 100 25.29 -4.14 -6.00
C GLU A 100 24.88 -3.45 -7.33
N TRP A 101 24.85 -2.13 -7.36
CA TRP A 101 24.45 -1.39 -8.57
C TRP A 101 25.53 -1.44 -9.62
N ILE A 102 25.21 -1.99 -10.79
CA ILE A 102 26.09 -1.99 -11.96
C ILE A 102 25.58 -0.91 -12.92
N ASP A 103 26.37 0.17 -13.05
CA ASP A 103 26.04 1.27 -13.95
C ASP A 103 25.97 0.79 -15.40
N GLY A 104 25.02 1.30 -16.16
CA GLY A 104 24.74 0.86 -17.52
C GLY A 104 24.00 -0.48 -17.65
N LYS A 105 23.81 -1.24 -16.55
CA LYS A 105 23.00 -2.44 -16.50
C LYS A 105 21.71 -2.21 -15.71
N HIS A 106 21.84 -1.78 -14.44
CA HIS A 106 20.70 -1.57 -13.59
C HIS A 106 20.12 -0.17 -13.83
N THR A 107 18.83 -0.10 -14.04
CA THR A 107 18.13 1.17 -14.26
C THR A 107 17.15 1.49 -13.13
N ARG A 108 16.80 0.47 -12.31
CA ARG A 108 15.84 0.53 -11.22
C ARG A 108 16.20 -0.48 -10.14
N ALA A 109 15.86 -0.22 -8.88
CA ALA A 109 15.97 -1.21 -7.81
C ALA A 109 14.66 -1.35 -7.04
N GLN A 110 14.40 -2.59 -6.61
CA GLN A 110 13.25 -3.00 -5.83
C GLN A 110 13.69 -3.39 -4.42
N TYR A 111 13.02 -2.87 -3.41
CA TYR A 111 13.37 -3.05 -2.00
C TYR A 111 12.14 -3.21 -1.12
N LYS A 112 12.35 -3.55 0.15
CA LYS A 112 11.29 -3.72 1.14
C LYS A 112 10.79 -2.38 1.66
N TYR A 113 9.47 -2.22 1.71
CA TYR A 113 8.82 -1.03 2.21
C TYR A 113 7.78 -1.37 3.28
N ALA A 114 8.00 -0.89 4.51
CA ALA A 114 7.01 -0.93 5.57
C ALA A 114 6.12 0.29 5.49
N TRP A 115 4.95 0.14 4.87
CA TRP A 115 3.98 1.22 4.72
C TRP A 115 3.30 1.60 6.05
N SER A 116 3.20 0.67 6.99
CA SER A 116 2.64 0.93 8.32
C SER A 116 3.31 0.05 9.37
N HIS A 117 3.20 0.48 10.62
CA HIS A 117 3.70 -0.21 11.80
C HIS A 117 2.57 -0.49 12.78
N ALA A 118 2.71 -1.58 13.53
CA ALA A 118 1.88 -1.92 14.67
C ALA A 118 2.21 -1.03 15.87
N GLU A 119 1.40 -1.09 16.93
CA GLU A 119 1.63 -0.30 18.16
C GLU A 119 2.96 -0.64 18.87
N ASN A 120 3.43 -1.87 18.72
CA ASN A 120 4.73 -2.31 19.24
C ASN A 120 5.93 -1.86 18.37
N GLY A 121 5.68 -1.11 17.29
CA GLY A 121 6.70 -0.61 16.37
C GLY A 121 7.09 -1.59 15.26
N GLU A 122 6.63 -2.84 15.30
CA GLU A 122 6.93 -3.82 14.25
C GLU A 122 6.21 -3.47 12.94
N PRO A 123 6.86 -3.73 11.78
CA PRO A 123 6.23 -3.53 10.48
C PRO A 123 4.95 -4.37 10.35
N ALA A 124 3.82 -3.70 10.04
CA ALA A 124 2.52 -4.35 9.88
C ALA A 124 2.19 -4.60 8.42
N ARG A 125 2.30 -3.59 7.55
CA ARG A 125 2.05 -3.72 6.13
C ARG A 125 3.33 -3.52 5.34
N VAL A 126 3.77 -4.57 4.67
CA VAL A 126 5.06 -4.61 3.95
C VAL A 126 4.84 -5.06 2.52
N PHE A 127 5.45 -4.37 1.58
CA PHE A 127 5.44 -4.75 0.17
C PHE A 127 6.71 -4.29 -0.57
N TYR A 128 6.86 -4.71 -1.81
CA TYR A 128 7.93 -4.25 -2.69
C TYR A 128 7.72 -2.80 -3.10
N TYR A 129 8.80 -2.01 -3.09
CA TYR A 129 8.81 -0.63 -3.56
C TYR A 129 10.01 -0.36 -4.46
N ASP A 130 9.94 0.67 -5.29
CA ASP A 130 10.88 0.82 -6.40
C ASP A 130 11.18 2.27 -6.76
N LYS A 131 11.34 3.12 -5.76
CA LYS A 131 11.72 4.55 -5.93
C LYS A 131 13.25 4.78 -6.04
N ILE A 132 14.06 3.72 -6.28
CA ILE A 132 15.49 3.81 -6.58
C ILE A 132 15.67 3.58 -8.07
N HIS A 133 16.34 4.52 -8.78
CA HIS A 133 16.39 4.49 -10.23
C HIS A 133 17.61 5.27 -10.79
N ASP A 134 17.90 5.12 -12.08
CA ASP A 134 18.85 5.94 -12.83
C ASP A 134 18.18 7.24 -13.32
N LYS A 135 18.97 8.10 -13.99
CA LYS A 135 18.52 9.41 -14.50
C LYS A 135 17.52 9.33 -15.66
N ASN A 136 17.25 8.14 -16.24
CA ASN A 136 16.40 7.98 -17.41
C ASN A 136 14.92 7.79 -17.05
N TRP A 137 14.61 7.68 -15.76
CA TRP A 137 13.25 7.58 -15.27
C TRP A 137 12.67 8.97 -14.98
N LYS A 138 11.34 9.07 -15.07
CA LYS A 138 10.56 10.27 -14.77
C LYS A 138 9.30 9.92 -14.01
N TRP A 139 8.92 10.79 -13.11
CA TRP A 139 7.62 10.72 -12.46
C TRP A 139 6.52 11.15 -13.41
N LYS A 140 5.44 10.39 -13.44
CA LYS A 140 4.24 10.63 -14.22
C LYS A 140 3.02 10.48 -13.34
N TYR A 141 1.99 11.23 -13.63
CA TYR A 141 0.69 11.28 -12.98
C TYR A 141 0.59 12.23 -11.78
N PRO A 142 -0.57 12.94 -11.67
CA PRO A 142 -0.75 13.98 -10.66
C PRO A 142 -0.81 13.47 -9.22
N VAL A 143 -1.13 12.19 -9.00
CA VAL A 143 -1.17 11.52 -7.69
C VAL A 143 -0.97 10.03 -7.88
N HIS A 144 -0.48 9.34 -6.84
CA HIS A 144 0.01 7.96 -6.93
C HIS A 144 0.93 7.82 -8.14
N GLU A 145 1.84 8.77 -8.21
CA GLU A 145 2.77 8.90 -9.31
C GLU A 145 3.66 7.66 -9.45
N LEU A 146 3.95 7.32 -10.67
CA LEU A 146 4.78 6.17 -11.02
C LEU A 146 6.03 6.65 -11.74
N LEU A 147 7.15 5.99 -11.47
CA LEU A 147 8.34 6.11 -12.29
C LEU A 147 8.10 5.45 -13.65
N THR A 148 8.34 6.19 -14.71
CA THR A 148 8.20 5.73 -16.09
C THR A 148 9.47 6.02 -16.88
N ARG A 149 9.80 5.13 -17.81
CA ARG A 149 10.91 5.29 -18.75
C ARG A 149 10.35 5.22 -20.17
N ASN A 150 10.60 6.25 -20.99
CA ASN A 150 10.05 6.34 -22.35
C ASN A 150 8.52 6.11 -22.40
N ASP A 151 7.80 6.70 -21.43
CA ASP A 151 6.35 6.52 -21.25
C ASP A 151 5.86 5.07 -20.99
N LYS A 152 6.77 4.15 -20.68
CA LYS A 152 6.47 2.78 -20.31
C LYS A 152 6.79 2.55 -18.83
N CYS A 153 5.86 1.90 -18.13
CA CYS A 153 6.05 1.40 -16.76
C CYS A 153 6.44 -0.09 -16.80
N GLU A 154 7.23 -0.49 -17.79
CA GLU A 154 7.60 -1.89 -17.94
C GLU A 154 8.66 -2.28 -16.91
N TYR A 155 8.40 -3.40 -16.25
CA TYR A 155 9.35 -4.11 -15.42
C TYR A 155 10.23 -4.94 -16.33
N ASP A 156 11.45 -4.48 -16.58
CA ASP A 156 12.49 -5.35 -17.13
C ASP A 156 13.23 -6.01 -15.97
N ILE A 157 13.07 -7.32 -15.83
CA ILE A 157 13.66 -8.11 -14.74
C ILE A 157 15.19 -8.07 -14.82
N GLU A 158 15.77 -8.00 -16.03
CA GLU A 158 17.23 -7.99 -16.23
C GLU A 158 17.85 -6.65 -15.84
N GLU A 159 17.10 -5.55 -15.98
CA GLU A 159 17.53 -4.18 -15.61
C GLU A 159 17.13 -3.79 -14.18
N THR A 160 16.30 -4.59 -13.49
CA THR A 160 15.83 -4.30 -12.13
C THR A 160 16.69 -5.05 -11.10
N LEU A 161 17.35 -4.30 -10.22
CA LEU A 161 18.11 -4.85 -9.11
C LEU A 161 17.15 -5.22 -7.95
N ASN A 162 17.16 -6.47 -7.52
CA ASN A 162 16.35 -6.92 -6.39
C ASN A 162 17.13 -6.79 -5.06
N LEU A 163 16.69 -5.88 -4.21
CA LEU A 163 17.27 -5.61 -2.89
C LEU A 163 16.26 -5.81 -1.75
N PHE A 164 15.23 -6.64 -1.95
CA PHE A 164 14.15 -6.82 -0.97
C PHE A 164 14.64 -7.25 0.42
N ASP A 165 15.65 -8.12 0.49
CA ASP A 165 16.19 -8.58 1.77
C ASP A 165 17.43 -7.78 2.23
N LYS A 166 17.78 -6.70 1.53
CA LYS A 166 18.99 -5.91 1.78
C LYS A 166 18.71 -4.46 2.13
N ILE A 167 17.62 -3.88 1.64
CA ILE A 167 17.22 -2.50 1.91
C ILE A 167 15.80 -2.46 2.43
N TYR A 168 15.60 -1.75 3.53
CA TYR A 168 14.32 -1.58 4.16
C TYR A 168 14.01 -0.11 4.39
N LEU A 169 12.90 0.37 3.83
CA LEU A 169 12.37 1.71 4.02
C LEU A 169 11.13 1.65 4.89
N HIS A 170 11.08 2.47 5.93
CA HIS A 170 9.96 2.57 6.85
C HIS A 170 9.21 3.88 6.65
N HIS A 171 7.89 3.83 6.64
CA HIS A 171 7.01 4.98 6.51
C HIS A 171 6.29 5.26 7.84
N TYR A 172 6.42 6.48 8.33
CA TYR A 172 5.81 6.96 9.57
C TYR A 172 4.93 8.18 9.30
N PRO A 173 3.72 7.97 8.73
CA PRO A 173 2.91 9.03 8.16
C PRO A 173 2.39 10.03 9.20
N ASP A 174 2.29 11.28 8.79
CA ASP A 174 1.53 12.29 9.53
C ASP A 174 0.03 12.03 9.37
N ARG A 175 -0.59 11.48 10.42
CA ARG A 175 -2.01 11.17 10.44
C ARG A 175 -2.91 12.41 10.51
N THR A 176 -2.33 13.60 10.73
CA THR A 176 -3.08 14.87 10.77
C THR A 176 -3.27 15.49 9.39
N LYS A 177 -2.46 15.09 8.40
CA LYS A 177 -2.55 15.60 7.04
C LYS A 177 -3.82 15.16 6.32
N SER A 178 -4.52 16.13 5.75
CA SER A 178 -5.71 15.86 4.95
C SER A 178 -5.35 15.30 3.56
N ARG A 179 -6.00 14.20 3.17
CA ARG A 179 -5.97 13.63 1.81
C ARG A 179 -7.15 14.15 0.95
N GLY A 180 -7.74 15.29 1.31
CA GLY A 180 -8.94 15.82 0.68
C GLY A 180 -8.82 16.05 -0.84
N SER A 181 -7.63 16.40 -1.33
CA SER A 181 -7.36 16.67 -2.75
C SER A 181 -7.23 15.41 -3.64
N TYR A 182 -7.03 14.22 -3.04
CA TYR A 182 -6.69 13.01 -3.79
C TYR A 182 -7.75 12.60 -4.82
N LEU A 183 -9.04 12.69 -4.48
CA LEU A 183 -10.10 12.34 -5.43
C LEU A 183 -10.01 13.18 -6.71
N LYS A 184 -9.88 14.50 -6.57
CA LYS A 184 -9.77 15.40 -7.73
C LYS A 184 -8.53 15.11 -8.58
N LEU A 185 -7.42 14.77 -7.94
CA LEU A 185 -6.19 14.41 -8.65
C LEU A 185 -6.29 13.06 -9.35
N LEU A 186 -7.00 12.09 -8.77
CA LEU A 186 -7.27 10.79 -9.41
C LEU A 186 -8.23 10.94 -10.60
N GLU A 187 -9.27 11.75 -10.46
CA GLU A 187 -10.17 12.08 -11.58
C GLU A 187 -9.41 12.79 -12.71
N LEU A 188 -8.49 13.72 -12.37
CA LEU A 188 -7.61 14.36 -13.34
C LEU A 188 -6.70 13.33 -14.02
N ARG A 189 -6.07 12.43 -13.25
CA ARG A 189 -5.20 11.38 -13.76
C ARG A 189 -5.91 10.51 -14.80
N VAL A 190 -7.11 10.02 -14.49
CA VAL A 190 -7.90 9.19 -15.41
C VAL A 190 -8.36 10.00 -16.63
N LYS A 191 -8.71 11.28 -16.43
CA LYS A 191 -9.08 12.18 -17.54
C LYS A 191 -7.93 12.43 -18.52
N GLU A 192 -6.70 12.61 -18.00
CA GLU A 192 -5.50 12.83 -18.81
C GLU A 192 -5.05 11.53 -19.54
N ASN A 193 -5.36 10.35 -18.96
CA ASN A 193 -4.89 9.05 -19.44
C ASN A 193 -6.04 8.02 -19.51
N PRO A 194 -7.04 8.21 -20.36
CA PRO A 194 -8.27 7.42 -20.31
C PRO A 194 -8.09 5.95 -20.73
N THR A 195 -7.08 5.66 -21.55
CA THR A 195 -6.89 4.32 -22.17
C THR A 195 -5.69 3.54 -21.61
N ASN A 196 -4.66 4.20 -21.11
CA ASN A 196 -3.36 3.57 -20.84
C ASN A 196 -2.96 3.59 -19.36
N ASP A 197 -3.91 3.89 -18.45
CA ASP A 197 -3.63 3.98 -17.02
C ASP A 197 -4.58 3.08 -16.22
N SER A 198 -4.33 1.78 -16.28
CA SER A 198 -5.08 0.78 -15.50
C SER A 198 -4.96 1.01 -14.00
N TYR A 199 -3.77 1.37 -13.51
CA TYR A 199 -3.53 1.69 -12.10
C TYR A 199 -4.30 2.93 -11.63
N GLY A 200 -4.33 4.00 -12.42
CA GLY A 200 -5.09 5.20 -12.10
C GLY A 200 -6.58 4.93 -11.97
N LYS A 201 -7.14 4.12 -12.87
CA LYS A 201 -8.54 3.66 -12.79
C LYS A 201 -8.78 2.81 -11.52
N LEU A 202 -7.86 1.90 -11.18
CA LEU A 202 -7.97 1.07 -9.97
C LEU A 202 -7.93 1.92 -8.70
N TYR A 203 -6.98 2.85 -8.58
CA TYR A 203 -6.92 3.79 -7.46
C TYR A 203 -8.18 4.66 -7.35
N LEU A 204 -8.74 5.12 -8.46
CA LEU A 204 -9.96 5.93 -8.46
C LEU A 204 -11.17 5.14 -7.98
N ALA A 205 -11.30 3.86 -8.39
CA ALA A 205 -12.35 2.98 -7.90
C ALA A 205 -12.26 2.76 -6.38
N HIS A 206 -11.04 2.53 -5.86
CA HIS A 206 -10.80 2.42 -4.42
C HIS A 206 -11.13 3.73 -3.68
N GLU A 207 -10.75 4.88 -4.22
CA GLU A 207 -11.04 6.17 -3.60
C GLU A 207 -12.53 6.45 -3.52
N TYR A 208 -13.32 6.13 -4.58
CA TYR A 208 -14.78 6.21 -4.53
C TYR A 208 -15.34 5.32 -3.42
N TYR A 209 -14.83 4.07 -3.28
CA TYR A 209 -15.26 3.17 -2.22
C TYR A 209 -14.95 3.73 -0.82
N TYR A 210 -13.72 4.17 -0.56
CA TYR A 210 -13.32 4.70 0.75
C TYR A 210 -14.04 5.99 1.12
N ARG A 211 -14.48 6.78 0.13
CA ARG A 211 -15.34 7.95 0.33
C ARG A 211 -16.83 7.61 0.44
N ARG A 212 -17.17 6.33 0.51
CA ARG A 212 -18.54 5.82 0.59
C ARG A 212 -19.42 6.22 -0.60
N GLN A 213 -18.82 6.53 -1.73
CA GLN A 213 -19.51 6.79 -3.00
C GLN A 213 -19.77 5.46 -3.74
N TYR A 214 -20.47 4.54 -3.06
CA TYR A 214 -20.60 3.15 -3.51
C TYR A 214 -21.29 3.00 -4.86
N TYR A 215 -22.30 3.82 -5.13
CA TYR A 215 -22.96 3.80 -6.44
C TYR A 215 -21.99 4.21 -7.54
N THR A 216 -21.29 5.35 -7.39
CA THR A 216 -20.28 5.82 -8.34
C THR A 216 -19.18 4.77 -8.53
N CYS A 217 -18.71 4.15 -7.43
CA CYS A 217 -17.73 3.08 -7.47
C CYS A 217 -18.20 1.90 -8.34
N THR A 218 -19.43 1.40 -8.12
CA THR A 218 -19.94 0.26 -8.89
C THR A 218 -20.17 0.58 -10.37
N GLU A 219 -20.65 1.78 -10.69
CA GLU A 219 -20.84 2.24 -12.08
C GLU A 219 -19.46 2.39 -12.77
N PHE A 220 -18.50 3.01 -12.11
CA PHE A 220 -17.15 3.19 -12.65
C PHE A 220 -16.45 1.84 -12.88
N ILE A 221 -16.52 0.91 -11.90
CA ILE A 221 -15.97 -0.45 -12.08
C ILE A 221 -16.59 -1.13 -13.30
N ALA A 222 -17.91 -1.09 -13.43
CA ALA A 222 -18.60 -1.78 -14.52
C ALA A 222 -18.29 -1.21 -15.90
N LYS A 223 -18.22 0.13 -16.02
CA LYS A 223 -18.07 0.83 -17.30
C LYS A 223 -16.61 0.97 -17.75
N ASP A 224 -15.69 1.15 -16.82
CA ASP A 224 -14.32 1.52 -17.13
C ASP A 224 -13.33 0.39 -16.86
N LEU A 225 -13.42 -0.30 -15.70
CA LEU A 225 -12.45 -1.33 -15.36
C LEU A 225 -12.79 -2.69 -16.00
N LEU A 226 -14.02 -3.14 -15.87
CA LEU A 226 -14.43 -4.44 -16.42
C LEU A 226 -14.60 -4.42 -17.94
N TYR A 227 -14.78 -3.25 -18.54
CA TYR A 227 -14.75 -3.10 -20.00
C TYR A 227 -13.36 -3.42 -20.55
N ASP A 228 -12.32 -2.90 -19.89
CA ASP A 228 -10.91 -3.07 -20.27
C ASP A 228 -10.22 -4.17 -19.44
N LYS A 229 -10.94 -5.19 -19.00
CA LYS A 229 -10.43 -6.25 -18.09
C LYS A 229 -9.15 -6.93 -18.55
N HIS A 230 -8.85 -6.92 -19.83
CA HIS A 230 -7.63 -7.49 -20.42
C HIS A 230 -6.34 -6.71 -20.05
N LEU A 231 -6.47 -5.49 -19.52
CA LEU A 231 -5.36 -4.67 -19.06
C LEU A 231 -4.90 -5.03 -17.64
N TYR A 232 -5.64 -5.89 -16.93
CA TYR A 232 -5.37 -6.24 -15.55
C TYR A 232 -4.82 -7.66 -15.40
N THR A 233 -3.88 -7.82 -14.50
CA THR A 233 -3.45 -9.14 -14.04
C THR A 233 -4.60 -9.85 -13.31
N ASN A 234 -4.49 -11.17 -13.13
CA ASN A 234 -5.51 -11.92 -12.39
C ASN A 234 -5.72 -11.37 -10.97
N MET A 235 -4.65 -10.98 -10.29
CA MET A 235 -4.75 -10.41 -8.94
C MET A 235 -5.49 -9.07 -8.94
N GLU A 236 -5.15 -8.16 -9.86
CA GLU A 236 -5.82 -6.86 -9.98
C GLU A 236 -7.29 -7.03 -10.35
N LEU A 237 -7.59 -7.93 -11.28
CA LEU A 237 -8.97 -8.21 -11.67
C LEU A 237 -9.77 -8.85 -10.52
N ALA A 238 -9.17 -9.76 -9.76
CA ALA A 238 -9.80 -10.32 -8.55
C ALA A 238 -10.03 -9.23 -7.48
N ASN A 239 -9.10 -8.29 -7.32
CA ASN A 239 -9.27 -7.14 -6.42
C ASN A 239 -10.38 -6.19 -6.89
N ILE A 240 -10.52 -5.95 -8.19
CA ILE A 240 -11.65 -5.17 -8.76
C ILE A 240 -12.99 -5.81 -8.37
N TYR A 241 -13.12 -7.13 -8.53
CA TYR A 241 -14.33 -7.85 -8.13
C TYR A 241 -14.54 -7.87 -6.61
N LEU A 242 -13.47 -7.91 -5.80
CA LEU A 242 -13.55 -7.78 -4.35
C LEU A 242 -14.20 -6.44 -3.97
N PHE A 243 -13.68 -5.32 -4.49
CA PHE A 243 -14.21 -3.98 -4.21
C PHE A 243 -15.62 -3.77 -4.77
N LEU A 244 -15.94 -4.36 -5.91
CA LEU A 244 -17.30 -4.37 -6.45
C LEU A 244 -18.26 -5.06 -5.49
N GLY A 245 -17.88 -6.23 -4.97
CA GLY A 245 -18.67 -6.97 -3.97
C GLY A 245 -18.80 -6.20 -2.66
N ASP A 246 -17.71 -5.61 -2.18
CA ASP A 246 -17.72 -4.80 -0.96
C ASP A 246 -18.65 -3.57 -1.11
N ALA A 247 -18.61 -2.88 -2.27
CA ALA A 247 -19.52 -1.77 -2.56
C ALA A 247 -20.99 -2.21 -2.64
N TYR A 248 -21.29 -3.35 -3.27
CA TYR A 248 -22.65 -3.92 -3.29
C TYR A 248 -23.12 -4.27 -1.88
N ARG A 249 -22.28 -4.83 -1.02
CA ARG A 249 -22.60 -5.11 0.38
C ARG A 249 -23.00 -3.82 1.11
N GLU A 250 -22.23 -2.76 0.99
CA GLU A 250 -22.54 -1.47 1.63
C GLU A 250 -23.85 -0.85 1.12
N MET A 251 -24.23 -1.15 -0.14
CA MET A 251 -25.53 -0.77 -0.73
C MET A 251 -26.68 -1.70 -0.33
N GLY A 252 -26.43 -2.74 0.47
CA GLY A 252 -27.44 -3.74 0.85
C GLY A 252 -27.78 -4.77 -0.24
N LYS A 253 -27.07 -4.78 -1.37
CA LYS A 253 -27.25 -5.69 -2.52
C LYS A 253 -26.51 -7.02 -2.29
N ARG A 254 -26.99 -7.81 -1.34
CA ARG A 254 -26.31 -9.02 -0.83
C ARG A 254 -26.00 -10.05 -1.91
N GLU A 255 -26.93 -10.35 -2.79
CA GLU A 255 -26.74 -11.35 -3.86
C GLU A 255 -25.67 -10.89 -4.85
N SER A 256 -25.68 -9.62 -5.24
CA SER A 256 -24.67 -9.04 -6.12
C SER A 256 -23.28 -9.04 -5.46
N ALA A 257 -23.20 -8.78 -4.16
CA ALA A 257 -21.96 -8.85 -3.40
C ALA A 257 -21.36 -10.26 -3.43
N VAL A 258 -22.17 -11.28 -3.11
CA VAL A 258 -21.75 -12.68 -3.14
C VAL A 258 -21.29 -13.09 -4.54
N ALA A 259 -22.03 -12.73 -5.59
CA ALA A 259 -21.67 -13.03 -6.98
C ALA A 259 -20.32 -12.41 -7.35
N ALA A 260 -20.06 -11.15 -6.97
CA ALA A 260 -18.81 -10.48 -7.23
C ALA A 260 -17.63 -11.15 -6.49
N TRP A 261 -17.76 -11.51 -5.21
CA TRP A 261 -16.71 -12.20 -4.47
C TRP A 261 -16.42 -13.60 -5.02
N ILE A 262 -17.46 -14.33 -5.49
CA ILE A 262 -17.26 -15.61 -6.19
C ILE A 262 -16.48 -15.38 -7.49
N SER A 263 -16.79 -14.34 -8.26
CA SER A 263 -16.04 -14.01 -9.47
C SER A 263 -14.55 -13.72 -9.16
N ALA A 264 -14.26 -13.01 -8.06
CA ALA A 264 -12.89 -12.80 -7.61
C ALA A 264 -12.16 -14.13 -7.35
N ILE A 265 -12.79 -15.09 -6.68
CA ILE A 265 -12.24 -16.43 -6.41
C ILE A 265 -12.00 -17.21 -7.71
N GLN A 266 -12.94 -17.14 -8.67
CA GLN A 266 -12.79 -17.83 -9.95
C GLN A 266 -11.58 -17.33 -10.74
N ILE A 267 -11.25 -16.03 -10.61
CA ILE A 267 -10.10 -15.41 -11.27
C ILE A 267 -8.80 -15.77 -10.56
N ASP A 268 -8.77 -15.64 -9.23
CA ASP A 268 -7.59 -15.96 -8.43
C ASP A 268 -7.97 -16.73 -7.15
N LYS A 269 -7.84 -18.05 -7.21
CA LYS A 269 -8.14 -18.96 -6.09
C LYS A 269 -7.20 -18.81 -4.90
N THR A 270 -6.08 -18.15 -5.07
CA THR A 270 -5.08 -17.95 -4.01
C THR A 270 -5.29 -16.65 -3.24
N TYR A 271 -6.18 -15.78 -3.70
CA TYR A 271 -6.52 -14.51 -3.07
C TYR A 271 -7.48 -14.76 -1.89
N ARG A 272 -7.03 -14.51 -0.65
CA ARG A 272 -7.75 -14.89 0.59
C ARG A 272 -8.99 -14.05 0.87
N GLU A 273 -8.94 -12.77 0.59
CA GLU A 273 -9.93 -11.77 0.98
C GLU A 273 -11.35 -12.11 0.53
N PRO A 274 -11.61 -12.52 -0.73
CA PRO A 274 -12.96 -12.88 -1.16
C PRO A 274 -13.57 -14.05 -0.38
N TYR A 275 -12.75 -15.06 -0.02
CA TYR A 275 -13.21 -16.16 0.82
C TYR A 275 -13.61 -15.68 2.22
N LEU A 276 -12.85 -14.77 2.81
CA LEU A 276 -13.16 -14.21 4.14
C LEU A 276 -14.41 -13.33 4.10
N ARG A 277 -14.66 -12.60 3.01
CA ARG A 277 -15.92 -11.88 2.80
C ARG A 277 -17.12 -12.83 2.74
N LEU A 278 -16.99 -13.93 2.00
CA LEU A 278 -18.03 -14.98 1.94
C LEU A 278 -18.23 -15.66 3.31
N ALA A 279 -17.16 -15.94 4.03
CA ALA A 279 -17.21 -16.51 5.37
C ALA A 279 -17.96 -15.60 6.36
N ALA A 280 -17.64 -14.30 6.36
CA ALA A 280 -18.32 -13.31 7.20
C ALA A 280 -19.81 -13.20 6.83
N ALA A 281 -20.12 -13.18 5.53
CA ALA A 281 -21.51 -13.18 5.06
C ALA A 281 -22.27 -14.45 5.48
N ALA A 282 -21.64 -15.62 5.43
CA ALA A 282 -22.23 -16.88 5.89
C ALA A 282 -22.48 -16.86 7.41
N ASN A 283 -21.56 -16.36 8.22
CA ASN A 283 -21.76 -16.17 9.67
C ASN A 283 -22.95 -15.27 9.97
N ASN A 284 -23.07 -14.14 9.27
CA ASN A 284 -24.20 -13.21 9.42
C ASN A 284 -25.54 -13.87 9.07
N ASN A 285 -25.53 -14.86 8.16
CA ASN A 285 -26.70 -15.66 7.79
C ASN A 285 -26.86 -16.94 8.64
N LYS A 286 -26.08 -17.09 9.73
CA LYS A 286 -26.11 -18.27 10.62
C LYS A 286 -25.70 -19.59 9.93
N GLN A 287 -24.97 -19.51 8.82
CA GLN A 287 -24.47 -20.66 8.05
C GLN A 287 -23.05 -21.02 8.49
N TYR A 288 -22.88 -21.36 9.76
CA TYR A 288 -21.56 -21.47 10.40
C TYR A 288 -20.64 -22.53 9.79
N TYR A 289 -21.18 -23.69 9.38
CA TYR A 289 -20.38 -24.71 8.68
C TYR A 289 -19.86 -24.22 7.33
N LEU A 290 -20.67 -23.44 6.61
CA LEU A 290 -20.27 -22.83 5.35
C LEU A 290 -19.17 -21.77 5.57
N ALA A 291 -19.32 -20.95 6.61
CA ALA A 291 -18.27 -19.99 7.01
C ALA A 291 -16.93 -20.67 7.30
N ILE A 292 -16.96 -21.77 8.08
CA ILE A 292 -15.77 -22.58 8.38
C ILE A 292 -15.15 -23.13 7.08
N GLY A 293 -15.97 -23.59 6.14
CA GLY A 293 -15.52 -24.07 4.83
C GLY A 293 -14.74 -22.99 4.06
N TYR A 294 -15.31 -21.80 3.93
CA TYR A 294 -14.64 -20.68 3.26
C TYR A 294 -13.33 -20.25 3.94
N VAL A 295 -13.30 -20.21 5.28
CA VAL A 295 -12.03 -19.87 5.98
C VAL A 295 -10.98 -20.95 5.75
N LYS A 296 -11.35 -22.24 5.72
CA LYS A 296 -10.40 -23.31 5.40
C LYS A 296 -9.80 -23.15 4.01
N GLU A 297 -10.62 -22.82 3.01
CA GLU A 297 -10.13 -22.53 1.66
C GLU A 297 -9.18 -21.31 1.64
N ALA A 298 -9.52 -20.22 2.35
CA ALA A 298 -8.62 -19.08 2.49
C ALA A 298 -7.28 -19.48 3.09
N LEU A 299 -7.28 -20.26 4.16
CA LEU A 299 -6.07 -20.70 4.86
C LEU A 299 -5.25 -21.74 4.09
N ALA A 300 -5.86 -22.45 3.12
CA ALA A 300 -5.14 -23.39 2.25
C ALA A 300 -4.15 -22.67 1.31
N SER A 301 -4.40 -21.39 0.99
CA SER A 301 -3.43 -20.58 0.24
C SER A 301 -2.26 -20.16 1.13
N SER A 302 -1.04 -20.53 0.73
CA SER A 302 0.22 -20.07 1.35
C SER A 302 0.92 -18.98 0.52
N ILE A 303 0.34 -18.58 -0.61
CA ILE A 303 0.95 -17.62 -1.55
C ILE A 303 0.63 -16.21 -1.09
N ARG A 304 1.57 -15.58 -0.38
CA ARG A 304 1.56 -14.15 -0.05
C ARG A 304 2.46 -13.41 -1.03
N ARG A 305 1.89 -12.41 -1.72
CA ARG A 305 2.59 -11.70 -2.80
C ARG A 305 3.26 -10.41 -2.33
N TYR A 306 2.98 -9.98 -1.08
CA TYR A 306 3.43 -8.67 -0.58
C TYR A 306 3.03 -7.52 -1.51
N SER A 307 1.81 -7.61 -2.04
CA SER A 307 1.22 -6.59 -2.90
C SER A 307 0.40 -5.59 -2.09
N TRP A 308 0.36 -4.34 -2.55
CA TRP A 308 -0.50 -3.32 -1.96
C TRP A 308 -2.01 -3.63 -2.10
N LEU A 309 -2.37 -4.61 -2.92
CA LEU A 309 -3.74 -5.11 -3.09
C LEU A 309 -4.16 -6.12 -2.01
N GLU A 310 -3.20 -6.75 -1.32
CA GLU A 310 -3.48 -7.69 -0.22
C GLU A 310 -3.77 -6.94 1.08
N GLN A 311 -4.67 -7.50 1.89
CA GLN A 311 -5.00 -6.99 3.22
C GLN A 311 -4.26 -7.82 4.27
N ASP A 312 -3.41 -7.18 5.08
CA ASP A 312 -2.61 -7.91 6.09
C ASP A 312 -3.46 -8.72 7.05
N ASN A 313 -4.66 -8.20 7.40
CA ASN A 313 -5.55 -8.88 8.33
C ASN A 313 -6.04 -10.23 7.82
N SER A 314 -6.13 -10.43 6.50
CA SER A 314 -6.49 -11.72 5.88
C SER A 314 -5.40 -12.79 6.08
N TRP A 315 -4.18 -12.37 6.38
CA TRP A 315 -3.02 -13.23 6.69
C TRP A 315 -2.81 -13.40 8.20
N ASN A 316 -3.45 -12.58 9.01
CA ASN A 316 -3.26 -12.51 10.46
C ASN A 316 -4.53 -12.92 11.22
N ALA A 317 -5.20 -11.97 11.87
CA ALA A 317 -6.26 -12.24 12.84
C ALA A 317 -7.61 -12.64 12.22
N GLU A 318 -7.98 -12.07 11.05
CA GLU A 318 -9.34 -12.16 10.50
C GLU A 318 -9.85 -13.59 10.29
N PRO A 319 -9.06 -14.54 9.71
CA PRO A 319 -9.54 -15.92 9.54
C PRO A 319 -9.93 -16.58 10.86
N TYR A 320 -9.12 -16.37 11.90
CA TYR A 320 -9.32 -16.99 13.21
C TYR A 320 -10.44 -16.33 14.01
N ASP A 321 -10.65 -15.03 13.86
CA ASP A 321 -11.81 -14.32 14.40
C ASP A 321 -13.11 -14.89 13.81
N ILE A 322 -13.21 -15.04 12.51
CA ILE A 322 -14.37 -15.63 11.83
C ILE A 322 -14.62 -17.07 12.32
N LEU A 323 -13.57 -17.90 12.44
CA LEU A 323 -13.68 -19.27 12.96
C LEU A 323 -14.17 -19.28 14.40
N SER A 324 -13.68 -18.38 15.26
CA SER A 324 -14.08 -18.32 16.67
C SER A 324 -15.58 -18.07 16.79
N ILE A 325 -16.12 -17.15 16.01
CA ILE A 325 -17.55 -16.83 15.97
C ILE A 325 -18.35 -18.06 15.48
N SER A 326 -17.89 -18.70 14.41
CA SER A 326 -18.57 -19.88 13.85
C SER A 326 -18.66 -21.03 14.87
N TYR A 327 -17.52 -21.38 15.50
CA TYR A 327 -17.49 -22.45 16.49
C TYR A 327 -18.28 -22.13 17.76
N TYR A 328 -18.28 -20.85 18.18
CA TYR A 328 -19.10 -20.42 19.31
C TYR A 328 -20.58 -20.73 19.11
N TYR A 329 -21.13 -20.34 17.97
CA TYR A 329 -22.55 -20.58 17.67
C TYR A 329 -22.89 -22.03 17.37
N LEU A 330 -21.90 -22.87 17.06
CA LEU A 330 -22.05 -24.31 16.94
C LEU A 330 -21.93 -25.04 18.29
N GLY A 331 -21.63 -24.33 19.39
CA GLY A 331 -21.42 -24.91 20.72
C GLY A 331 -20.07 -25.59 20.95
N ASP A 332 -19.14 -25.48 19.98
CA ASP A 332 -17.78 -25.98 20.10
C ASP A 332 -16.89 -24.88 20.75
N TYR A 333 -17.08 -24.69 22.05
CA TYR A 333 -16.43 -23.61 22.81
C TYR A 333 -14.92 -23.81 22.89
N GLU A 334 -14.43 -25.03 22.88
CA GLU A 334 -12.99 -25.33 22.88
C GLU A 334 -12.31 -24.78 21.61
N LYS A 335 -12.86 -25.10 20.44
CA LYS A 335 -12.34 -24.56 19.17
C LYS A 335 -12.57 -23.04 19.06
N SER A 336 -13.68 -22.54 19.58
CA SER A 336 -13.95 -21.10 19.63
C SER A 336 -12.87 -20.37 20.42
N PHE A 337 -12.55 -20.87 21.63
CA PHE A 337 -11.52 -20.31 22.50
C PHE A 337 -10.12 -20.37 21.86
N ALA A 338 -9.75 -21.51 21.29
CA ALA A 338 -8.47 -21.67 20.60
C ALA A 338 -8.30 -20.66 19.44
N ASN A 339 -9.36 -20.45 18.64
CA ASN A 339 -9.30 -19.54 17.51
C ASN A 339 -9.29 -18.07 17.93
N ILE A 340 -10.09 -17.65 18.93
CA ILE A 340 -10.06 -16.24 19.39
C ILE A 340 -8.72 -15.89 20.06
N SER A 341 -8.14 -16.83 20.80
CA SER A 341 -6.81 -16.67 21.39
C SER A 341 -5.73 -16.50 20.31
N LYS A 342 -5.83 -17.27 19.23
CA LYS A 342 -4.94 -17.15 18.07
C LYS A 342 -5.14 -15.83 17.34
N ALA A 343 -6.38 -15.40 17.12
CA ALA A 343 -6.69 -14.12 16.52
C ALA A 343 -6.08 -12.95 17.31
N LEU A 344 -6.23 -12.98 18.64
CA LEU A 344 -5.68 -11.96 19.52
C LEU A 344 -4.15 -11.93 19.50
N HIS A 345 -3.51 -13.11 19.50
CA HIS A 345 -2.04 -13.21 19.39
C HIS A 345 -1.50 -12.66 18.07
N LEU A 346 -2.25 -12.86 16.97
CA LEU A 346 -1.88 -12.38 15.63
C LEU A 346 -2.33 -10.94 15.36
N SER A 347 -3.16 -10.36 16.22
CA SER A 347 -3.56 -8.97 16.10
C SER A 347 -2.38 -8.08 16.48
N SER A 348 -1.99 -7.20 15.56
CA SER A 348 -0.93 -6.20 15.79
C SER A 348 -1.42 -5.00 16.61
N MET A 349 -2.69 -4.98 16.99
CA MET A 349 -3.33 -3.88 17.71
C MET A 349 -3.96 -4.40 19.00
N ASP A 350 -4.08 -3.54 19.99
CA ASP A 350 -4.88 -3.78 21.19
C ASP A 350 -6.37 -3.80 20.81
N ASP A 351 -6.79 -4.89 20.14
CA ASP A 351 -8.15 -5.05 19.63
C ASP A 351 -9.11 -5.34 20.78
N THR A 352 -9.70 -4.28 21.30
CA THR A 352 -10.68 -4.32 22.40
C THR A 352 -11.84 -5.26 22.09
N ARG A 353 -12.26 -5.36 20.82
CA ARG A 353 -13.34 -6.26 20.39
C ARG A 353 -12.92 -7.74 20.50
N LEU A 354 -11.71 -8.07 20.08
CA LEU A 354 -11.20 -9.46 20.21
C LEU A 354 -11.03 -9.84 21.68
N LYS A 355 -10.58 -8.93 22.55
CA LYS A 355 -10.50 -9.15 24.00
C LYS A 355 -11.88 -9.39 24.62
N GLN A 356 -12.86 -8.57 24.30
CA GLN A 356 -14.24 -8.77 24.76
C GLN A 356 -14.81 -10.10 24.31
N ASN A 357 -14.57 -10.48 23.04
CA ASN A 357 -14.98 -11.79 22.52
C ASN A 357 -14.29 -12.93 23.26
N LEU A 358 -12.99 -12.82 23.55
CA LEU A 358 -12.25 -13.80 24.33
C LEU A 358 -12.87 -14.00 25.72
N ASP A 359 -13.10 -12.91 26.47
CA ASP A 359 -13.71 -12.97 27.79
C ASP A 359 -15.10 -13.65 27.76
N TYR A 360 -15.90 -13.30 26.76
CA TYR A 360 -17.23 -13.88 26.60
C TYR A 360 -17.18 -15.38 26.28
N ILE A 361 -16.28 -15.81 25.42
CA ILE A 361 -16.09 -17.23 25.05
C ILE A 361 -15.51 -17.99 26.24
N GLN A 362 -14.53 -17.44 26.95
CA GLN A 362 -13.90 -18.07 28.12
C GLN A 362 -14.92 -18.34 29.23
N ASN A 363 -15.83 -17.41 29.50
CA ASN A 363 -16.88 -17.60 30.49
C ASN A 363 -17.86 -18.74 30.11
N LYS A 364 -18.01 -19.05 28.81
CA LYS A 364 -18.82 -20.16 28.33
C LYS A 364 -18.06 -21.48 28.30
N PHE A 365 -16.76 -21.43 28.11
CA PHE A 365 -15.89 -22.60 28.07
C PHE A 365 -15.63 -23.17 29.47
N LEU A 366 -15.56 -22.30 30.51
CA LEU A 366 -15.27 -22.69 31.89
C LEU A 366 -16.52 -23.09 32.68
N ASN A 367 -17.74 -22.79 32.20
CA ASN A 367 -19.02 -23.14 32.79
C ASN A 367 -19.73 -24.22 31.96
#